data_7c90a2b88136890686897e4e4c3657cc
#
_entry.id   7c90a2b88136890686897e4e4c3657cc
#
_cell.length_a   1.000
_cell.length_b   1.000
_cell.length_c   1.000
_cell.angle_alpha   90.00
_cell.angle_beta   90.00
_cell.angle_gamma   90.00
#
_symmetry.space_group_name_H-M   'P 1'
#
loop_
_entity.id
_entity.type
_entity.pdbx_description
1 polymer ?
#
loop_
_entity_poly.entity_id
_entity_poly.type
_entity_poly.pdbx_seq_one_letter_code
_entity_poly.pdbx_strand_id
1 'polypeptide(L)'
;MSTIRIFLFGKFNIEANGSLIPRLESRKAEELLAYLLLNRDQPQARERLADMLWGETFQDQANNYLRKALWQLQSALDNWGLGDQGLLLVEGEWLQINPRIELWLDIAVLEDAFKKTQGITGRELEEGQAQMLQRAAELYRGDLMDGWYQDWCLYERERLQHLYLAMLDKLMDYCEVHGAYEDGLIFGERILHYDRARERTHRRLMRLYYLAGDRTSALRQYRKCVTMLKEELDVEPAESTRVVYEMIRADKLDSLTQPTQADETRSTKTEKEPLRAVFSHMSAFHKELSQIQKRLAQDMRVIQRTIKGD
;
A
#
# COMPACT_ATOMS: atom_id res chain seq x y z
N MET A 1 -12.21 28.40 -0.05
CA MET A 1 -12.06 27.29 0.92
C MET A 1 -10.58 26.98 1.01
N SER A 2 -10.03 26.90 2.19
CA SER A 2 -8.60 26.57 2.39
C SER A 2 -8.41 25.09 2.06
N THR A 3 -7.61 24.78 1.05
CA THR A 3 -7.32 23.40 0.66
C THR A 3 -6.16 22.88 1.51
N ILE A 4 -6.43 21.92 2.38
CA ILE A 4 -5.41 21.22 3.17
C ILE A 4 -4.95 20.01 2.37
N ARG A 5 -3.63 19.92 2.13
CA ARG A 5 -3.03 18.76 1.47
C ARG A 5 -2.02 18.12 2.42
N ILE A 6 -2.16 16.82 2.63
CA ILE A 6 -1.27 16.06 3.51
C ILE A 6 -0.60 14.96 2.69
N PHE A 7 0.70 14.88 2.84
CA PHE A 7 1.56 13.92 2.17
C PHE A 7 2.16 12.99 3.22
N LEU A 8 1.86 11.71 3.09
CA LEU A 8 2.38 10.64 3.94
C LEU A 8 3.41 9.75 3.20
N PHE A 9 3.42 9.78 1.87
CA PHE A 9 4.46 9.09 1.10
C PHE A 9 5.78 9.86 1.14
N GLY A 10 6.85 9.17 1.55
CA GLY A 10 8.14 9.77 1.84
C GLY A 10 8.13 10.47 3.20
N LYS A 11 8.56 11.72 3.25
CA LYS A 11 8.53 12.52 4.49
C LYS A 11 7.15 13.11 4.73
N PHE A 12 6.67 12.99 5.97
CA PHE A 12 5.42 13.63 6.38
C PHE A 12 5.46 15.15 6.15
N ASN A 13 4.51 15.66 5.38
CA ASN A 13 4.38 17.08 5.07
C ASN A 13 2.91 17.49 5.03
N ILE A 14 2.64 18.73 5.42
CA ILE A 14 1.32 19.34 5.33
C ILE A 14 1.46 20.65 4.56
N GLU A 15 0.56 20.89 3.62
CA GLU A 15 0.42 22.16 2.90
C GLU A 15 -0.96 22.74 3.17
N ALA A 16 -1.03 24.03 3.47
CA ALA A 16 -2.27 24.78 3.51
C ALA A 16 -2.15 25.99 2.56
N ASN A 17 -3.16 26.18 1.73
CA ASN A 17 -3.21 27.28 0.76
C ASN A 17 -1.95 27.37 -0.14
N GLY A 18 -1.35 26.23 -0.48
CA GLY A 18 -0.15 26.14 -1.33
C GLY A 18 1.17 26.47 -0.61
N SER A 19 1.16 26.68 0.70
CA SER A 19 2.35 26.90 1.51
C SER A 19 2.61 25.72 2.43
N LEU A 20 3.90 25.32 2.51
CA LEU A 20 4.32 24.25 3.41
C LEU A 20 4.18 24.73 4.85
N ILE A 21 3.53 23.93 5.69
CA ILE A 21 3.35 24.19 7.12
C ILE A 21 4.59 23.70 7.90
N PRO A 22 5.05 24.44 8.92
CA PRO A 22 6.10 23.98 9.81
C PRO A 22 5.73 22.65 10.45
N ARG A 23 6.72 21.78 10.65
CA ARG A 23 6.52 20.50 11.34
C ARG A 23 6.05 20.70 12.77
N LEU A 24 5.32 19.70 13.26
CA LEU A 24 5.01 19.60 14.68
C LEU A 24 6.30 19.49 15.50
N GLU A 25 6.43 20.25 16.57
CA GLU A 25 7.56 20.16 17.48
C GLU A 25 7.63 18.80 18.20
N SER A 26 6.46 18.19 18.39
CA SER A 26 6.34 16.90 19.06
C SER A 26 6.18 15.75 18.05
N ARG A 27 7.18 14.87 17.99
CA ARG A 27 7.13 13.66 17.18
C ARG A 27 5.93 12.78 17.53
N LYS A 28 5.53 12.71 18.83
CA LYS A 28 4.36 11.93 19.26
C LYS A 28 3.03 12.55 18.83
N ALA A 29 2.95 13.87 18.74
CA ALA A 29 1.77 14.53 18.18
C ALA A 29 1.68 14.31 16.64
N GLU A 30 2.82 14.30 15.94
CA GLU A 30 2.93 13.96 14.53
C GLU A 30 2.51 12.50 14.27
N GLU A 31 2.95 11.57 15.12
CA GLU A 31 2.60 10.15 15.11
C GLU A 31 1.09 9.94 15.33
N LEU A 32 0.51 10.63 16.32
CA LEU A 32 -0.92 10.60 16.57
C LEU A 32 -1.73 11.08 15.35
N LEU A 33 -1.33 12.21 14.75
CA LEU A 33 -2.00 12.74 13.58
C LEU A 33 -1.93 11.77 12.39
N ALA A 34 -0.74 11.24 12.11
CA ALA A 34 -0.54 10.28 11.02
C ALA A 34 -1.39 9.02 11.21
N TYR A 35 -1.43 8.46 12.41
CA TYR A 35 -2.25 7.31 12.71
C TYR A 35 -3.75 7.59 12.52
N LEU A 36 -4.24 8.74 12.99
CA LEU A 36 -5.63 9.16 12.80
C LEU A 36 -5.97 9.36 11.31
N LEU A 37 -5.05 9.90 10.51
CA LEU A 37 -5.23 10.08 9.07
C LEU A 37 -5.29 8.73 8.32
N LEU A 38 -4.49 7.75 8.71
CA LEU A 38 -4.53 6.40 8.17
C LEU A 38 -5.83 5.67 8.52
N ASN A 39 -6.38 5.95 9.70
CA ASN A 39 -7.64 5.39 10.20
C ASN A 39 -8.80 6.38 10.18
N ARG A 40 -8.81 7.32 9.22
CA ARG A 40 -9.74 8.45 9.13
C ARG A 40 -11.22 8.07 9.07
N ASP A 41 -11.51 6.86 8.57
CA ASP A 41 -12.88 6.39 8.34
C ASP A 41 -13.55 5.85 9.63
N GLN A 42 -12.81 5.75 10.74
CA GLN A 42 -13.29 5.14 11.98
C GLN A 42 -12.83 5.93 13.21
N PRO A 43 -13.71 6.13 14.21
CA PRO A 43 -13.31 6.69 15.49
C PRO A 43 -12.34 5.74 16.21
N GLN A 44 -11.34 6.32 16.86
CA GLN A 44 -10.30 5.60 17.60
C GLN A 44 -10.47 5.84 19.11
N ALA A 45 -10.48 4.77 19.90
CA ALA A 45 -10.57 4.87 21.36
C ALA A 45 -9.28 5.45 21.94
N ARG A 46 -9.37 6.38 22.89
CA ARG A 46 -8.24 7.02 23.57
C ARG A 46 -7.32 5.98 24.23
N GLU A 47 -7.89 4.99 24.91
CA GLU A 47 -7.15 3.92 25.56
C GLU A 47 -6.28 3.17 24.55
N ARG A 48 -6.84 2.79 23.39
CA ARG A 48 -6.10 2.13 22.31
C ARG A 48 -4.98 3.01 21.75
N LEU A 49 -5.22 4.30 21.58
CA LEU A 49 -4.20 5.24 21.11
C LEU A 49 -3.08 5.43 22.13
N ALA A 50 -3.42 5.49 23.42
CA ALA A 50 -2.43 5.56 24.50
C ALA A 50 -1.55 4.31 24.53
N ASP A 51 -2.16 3.12 24.45
CA ASP A 51 -1.42 1.85 24.42
C ASP A 51 -0.51 1.75 23.19
N MET A 52 -1.01 2.11 22.02
CA MET A 52 -0.24 2.05 20.78
C MET A 52 0.95 3.00 20.79
N LEU A 53 0.79 4.22 21.32
CA LEU A 53 1.83 5.25 21.29
C LEU A 53 2.81 5.13 22.46
N TRP A 54 2.39 4.56 23.61
CA TRP A 54 3.17 4.49 24.85
C TRP A 54 2.98 3.16 25.61
N GLY A 55 2.77 2.04 24.91
CA GLY A 55 2.47 0.74 25.53
C GLY A 55 3.52 0.17 26.49
N GLU A 56 4.73 0.75 26.50
CA GLU A 56 5.78 0.39 27.47
C GLU A 56 5.65 1.12 28.83
N THR A 57 4.64 2.02 28.97
CA THR A 57 4.42 2.81 30.19
C THR A 57 3.16 2.38 30.92
N PHE A 58 3.05 2.74 32.22
CA PHE A 58 1.82 2.52 32.98
C PHE A 58 0.65 3.28 32.36
N GLN A 59 -0.54 2.68 32.38
CA GLN A 59 -1.75 3.18 31.72
C GLN A 59 -2.08 4.64 32.08
N ASP A 60 -1.99 5.03 33.34
CA ASP A 60 -2.25 6.41 33.78
C ASP A 60 -1.27 7.42 33.19
N GLN A 61 0.00 7.01 33.01
CA GLN A 61 1.01 7.85 32.37
C GLN A 61 0.78 7.94 30.86
N ALA A 62 0.46 6.83 30.20
CA ALA A 62 0.13 6.80 28.79
C ALA A 62 -1.04 7.72 28.45
N ASN A 63 -2.10 7.72 29.27
CA ASN A 63 -3.24 8.63 29.14
C ASN A 63 -2.85 10.11 29.33
N ASN A 64 -1.93 10.42 30.25
CA ASN A 64 -1.43 11.77 30.44
C ASN A 64 -0.59 12.23 29.23
N TYR A 65 0.25 11.35 28.69
CA TYR A 65 1.03 11.63 27.47
C TYR A 65 0.15 11.82 26.26
N LEU A 66 -0.91 11.03 26.09
CA LEU A 66 -1.89 11.22 25.03
C LEU A 66 -2.58 12.58 25.14
N ARG A 67 -3.01 12.99 26.36
CA ARG A 67 -3.59 14.34 26.58
C ARG A 67 -2.63 15.45 26.17
N LYS A 68 -1.35 15.32 26.52
CA LYS A 68 -0.32 16.30 26.15
C LYS A 68 -0.11 16.34 24.63
N ALA A 69 0.01 15.18 23.97
CA ALA A 69 0.19 15.09 22.53
C ALA A 69 -1.04 15.66 21.77
N LEU A 70 -2.24 15.38 22.26
CA LEU A 70 -3.48 15.92 21.70
C LEU A 70 -3.56 17.44 21.84
N TRP A 71 -3.19 17.98 23.01
CA TRP A 71 -3.14 19.43 23.21
C TRP A 71 -2.11 20.10 22.27
N GLN A 72 -0.92 19.50 22.13
CA GLN A 72 0.12 19.99 21.22
C GLN A 72 -0.37 19.97 19.76
N LEU A 73 -1.07 18.91 19.36
CA LEU A 73 -1.63 18.79 18.02
C LEU A 73 -2.74 19.86 17.79
N GLN A 74 -3.66 20.04 18.73
CA GLN A 74 -4.71 21.06 18.64
C GLN A 74 -4.10 22.46 18.57
N SER A 75 -3.13 22.78 19.45
CA SER A 75 -2.45 24.08 19.42
C SER A 75 -1.72 24.33 18.09
N ALA A 76 -1.13 23.32 17.50
CA ALA A 76 -0.49 23.44 16.20
C ALA A 76 -1.51 23.68 15.08
N LEU A 77 -2.63 22.96 15.09
CA LEU A 77 -3.72 23.15 14.13
C LEU A 77 -4.30 24.57 14.23
N ASP A 78 -4.46 25.11 15.44
CA ASP A 78 -4.91 26.49 15.66
C ASP A 78 -3.91 27.50 15.07
N ASN A 79 -2.61 27.31 15.34
CA ASN A 79 -1.54 28.16 14.81
C ASN A 79 -1.43 28.12 13.27
N TRP A 80 -1.83 27.01 12.68
CA TRP A 80 -1.86 26.85 11.22
C TRP A 80 -3.15 27.39 10.59
N GLY A 81 -4.07 27.93 11.40
CA GLY A 81 -5.39 28.39 10.95
C GLY A 81 -6.32 27.24 10.53
N LEU A 82 -6.08 26.05 11.02
CA LEU A 82 -6.86 24.83 10.75
C LEU A 82 -7.75 24.44 11.94
N GLY A 83 -7.57 25.05 13.11
CA GLY A 83 -8.32 24.77 14.32
C GLY A 83 -9.82 25.07 14.16
N ASP A 84 -10.15 26.22 13.61
CA ASP A 84 -11.53 26.65 13.33
C ASP A 84 -12.26 25.72 12.35
N GLN A 85 -11.50 24.98 11.52
CA GLN A 85 -12.06 24.00 10.60
C GLN A 85 -12.44 22.68 11.29
N GLY A 86 -12.00 22.49 12.54
CA GLY A 86 -12.33 21.30 13.33
C GLY A 86 -11.82 20.01 12.73
N LEU A 87 -10.53 19.96 12.29
CA LEU A 87 -9.91 18.78 11.69
C LEU A 87 -10.04 17.53 12.57
N LEU A 88 -10.00 17.70 13.88
CA LEU A 88 -10.15 16.62 14.85
C LEU A 88 -11.49 16.73 15.57
N LEU A 89 -12.23 15.63 15.58
CA LEU A 89 -13.38 15.45 16.47
C LEU A 89 -12.91 14.71 17.73
N VAL A 90 -13.23 15.31 18.89
CA VAL A 90 -12.91 14.76 20.19
C VAL A 90 -14.22 14.60 20.94
N GLU A 91 -14.75 13.39 20.99
CA GLU A 91 -16.05 13.07 21.58
C GLU A 91 -15.88 12.05 22.72
N GLY A 92 -15.80 12.53 23.96
CA GLY A 92 -15.59 11.69 25.13
C GLY A 92 -14.30 10.87 25.01
N GLU A 93 -14.43 9.54 24.92
CA GLU A 93 -13.32 8.59 24.80
C GLU A 93 -12.89 8.31 23.34
N TRP A 94 -13.43 9.04 22.37
CA TRP A 94 -13.17 8.82 20.95
C TRP A 94 -12.48 10.00 20.29
N LEU A 95 -11.56 9.69 19.39
CA LEU A 95 -10.84 10.63 18.53
C LEU A 95 -11.02 10.22 17.07
N GLN A 96 -11.31 11.17 16.20
CA GLN A 96 -11.45 10.91 14.77
C GLN A 96 -11.02 12.13 13.93
N ILE A 97 -10.54 11.90 12.73
CA ILE A 97 -10.49 12.94 11.70
C ILE A 97 -11.92 13.29 11.31
N ASN A 98 -12.25 14.57 11.28
CA ASN A 98 -13.59 15.02 10.96
C ASN A 98 -13.97 14.69 9.51
N PRO A 99 -14.93 13.79 9.27
CA PRO A 99 -15.29 13.36 7.91
C PRO A 99 -15.99 14.46 7.08
N ARG A 100 -16.35 15.59 7.69
CA ARG A 100 -17.00 16.72 7.01
C ARG A 100 -16.00 17.69 6.39
N ILE A 101 -14.70 17.53 6.68
CA ILE A 101 -13.66 18.39 6.14
C ILE A 101 -13.18 17.82 4.80
N GLU A 102 -13.09 18.67 3.82
CA GLU A 102 -12.46 18.34 2.55
C GLU A 102 -10.94 18.32 2.73
N LEU A 103 -10.40 17.13 2.91
CA LEU A 103 -8.98 16.87 3.10
C LEU A 103 -8.42 16.13 1.89
N TRP A 104 -7.40 16.71 1.26
CA TRP A 104 -6.63 15.98 0.27
C TRP A 104 -5.48 15.21 0.93
N LEU A 105 -5.45 13.91 0.72
CA LEU A 105 -4.47 12.99 1.30
C LEU A 105 -3.93 12.08 0.20
N ASP A 106 -2.60 12.04 0.01
CA ASP A 106 -1.96 11.26 -1.04
C ASP A 106 -2.28 9.77 -0.98
N ILE A 107 -2.28 9.18 0.22
CA ILE A 107 -2.67 7.77 0.40
C ILE A 107 -4.14 7.53 0.04
N ALA A 108 -5.05 8.48 0.32
CA ALA A 108 -6.46 8.36 -0.02
C ALA A 108 -6.67 8.36 -1.54
N VAL A 109 -5.90 9.17 -2.28
CA VAL A 109 -5.93 9.19 -3.74
C VAL A 109 -5.48 7.84 -4.31
N LEU A 110 -4.42 7.25 -3.74
CA LEU A 110 -3.92 5.93 -4.16
C LEU A 110 -4.95 4.83 -3.87
N GLU A 111 -5.50 4.80 -2.65
CA GLU A 111 -6.51 3.82 -2.24
C GLU A 111 -7.78 3.90 -3.09
N ASP A 112 -8.26 5.12 -3.37
CA ASP A 112 -9.46 5.35 -4.17
C ASP A 112 -9.27 4.93 -5.63
N ALA A 113 -8.12 5.26 -6.24
CA ALA A 113 -7.76 4.84 -7.59
C ALA A 113 -7.70 3.31 -7.70
N PHE A 114 -7.10 2.63 -6.72
CA PHE A 114 -7.06 1.17 -6.67
C PHE A 114 -8.46 0.57 -6.53
N LYS A 115 -9.27 1.11 -5.61
CA LYS A 115 -10.65 0.65 -5.36
C LYS A 115 -11.54 0.78 -6.60
N LYS A 116 -11.44 1.91 -7.31
CA LYS A 116 -12.22 2.15 -8.56
C LYS A 116 -11.86 1.20 -9.70
N THR A 117 -10.66 0.64 -9.68
CA THR A 117 -10.19 -0.32 -10.69
C THR A 117 -10.16 -1.76 -10.17
N GLN A 118 -10.72 -2.02 -9.00
CA GLN A 118 -10.77 -3.36 -8.43
C GLN A 118 -11.62 -4.29 -9.31
N GLY A 119 -11.12 -5.49 -9.60
CA GLY A 119 -11.78 -6.46 -10.48
C GLY A 119 -11.59 -6.22 -11.98
N ILE A 120 -11.04 -5.07 -12.39
CA ILE A 120 -10.73 -4.77 -13.79
C ILE A 120 -9.28 -5.19 -14.06
N THR A 121 -9.02 -5.96 -15.10
CA THR A 121 -7.64 -6.31 -15.50
C THR A 121 -6.97 -5.12 -16.18
N GLY A 122 -5.62 -5.08 -16.18
CA GLY A 122 -4.91 -3.98 -16.84
C GLY A 122 -5.22 -3.86 -18.33
N ARG A 123 -5.56 -4.97 -19.00
CA ARG A 123 -5.95 -5.02 -20.42
C ARG A 123 -7.34 -4.44 -20.70
N GLU A 124 -8.21 -4.44 -19.71
CA GLU A 124 -9.59 -3.94 -19.77
C GLU A 124 -9.73 -2.51 -19.27
N LEU A 125 -8.63 -1.88 -18.82
CA LEU A 125 -8.65 -0.51 -18.36
C LEU A 125 -9.01 0.44 -19.50
N GLU A 126 -9.95 1.33 -19.23
CA GLU A 126 -10.18 2.50 -20.07
C GLU A 126 -9.08 3.54 -19.90
N GLU A 127 -8.88 4.39 -20.90
CA GLU A 127 -7.84 5.44 -20.87
C GLU A 127 -7.94 6.33 -19.62
N GLY A 128 -9.15 6.76 -19.25
CA GLY A 128 -9.39 7.57 -18.06
C GLY A 128 -9.00 6.86 -16.75
N GLN A 129 -9.22 5.55 -16.68
CA GLN A 129 -8.84 4.72 -15.54
C GLN A 129 -7.32 4.54 -15.48
N ALA A 130 -6.66 4.30 -16.61
CA ALA A 130 -5.21 4.19 -16.69
C ALA A 130 -4.53 5.51 -16.28
N GLN A 131 -5.01 6.65 -16.78
CA GLN A 131 -4.53 7.98 -16.37
C GLN A 131 -4.74 8.25 -14.87
N MET A 132 -5.88 7.82 -14.30
CA MET A 132 -6.13 7.93 -12.85
C MET A 132 -5.14 7.10 -12.05
N LEU A 133 -4.89 5.84 -12.42
CA LEU A 133 -3.91 4.98 -11.79
C LEU A 133 -2.49 5.57 -11.89
N GLN A 134 -2.11 6.08 -13.06
CA GLN A 134 -0.81 6.69 -13.27
C GLN A 134 -0.59 7.90 -12.36
N ARG A 135 -1.55 8.83 -12.31
CA ARG A 135 -1.49 10.00 -11.42
C ARG A 135 -1.39 9.61 -9.95
N ALA A 136 -2.15 8.58 -9.53
CA ALA A 136 -2.08 8.07 -8.17
C ALA A 136 -0.72 7.41 -7.88
N ALA A 137 -0.17 6.64 -8.82
CA ALA A 137 1.15 6.02 -8.68
C ALA A 137 2.29 7.05 -8.61
N GLU A 138 2.15 8.22 -9.25
CA GLU A 138 3.13 9.31 -9.18
C GLU A 138 3.20 9.96 -7.79
N LEU A 139 2.17 9.81 -6.96
CA LEU A 139 2.17 10.28 -5.57
C LEU A 139 3.04 9.40 -4.67
N TYR A 140 3.28 8.14 -5.03
CA TYR A 140 4.14 7.24 -4.26
C TYR A 140 5.62 7.61 -4.44
N ARG A 141 6.06 8.65 -3.73
CA ARG A 141 7.41 9.23 -3.84
C ARG A 141 8.45 8.57 -2.92
N GLY A 142 8.06 7.54 -2.22
CA GLY A 142 8.85 6.80 -1.25
C GLY A 142 7.94 6.06 -0.30
N ASP A 143 8.51 5.33 0.64
CA ASP A 143 7.75 4.56 1.63
C ASP A 143 6.88 5.47 2.50
N LEU A 144 5.79 4.91 3.02
CA LEU A 144 4.95 5.59 4.00
C LEU A 144 5.80 6.07 5.19
N MET A 145 5.76 7.38 5.49
CA MET A 145 6.41 7.95 6.66
C MET A 145 7.89 7.53 6.77
N ASP A 146 8.70 7.89 5.79
CA ASP A 146 10.11 7.50 5.73
C ASP A 146 10.86 7.86 7.04
N GLY A 147 11.63 6.89 7.57
CA GLY A 147 12.32 7.00 8.86
C GLY A 147 11.45 6.69 10.09
N TRP A 148 10.22 6.18 9.92
CA TRP A 148 9.35 5.72 11.00
C TRP A 148 9.32 4.19 11.05
N TYR A 149 9.52 3.60 12.25
CA TYR A 149 9.72 2.15 12.43
C TYR A 149 8.74 1.53 13.45
N GLN A 150 7.66 2.23 13.77
CA GLN A 150 6.60 1.69 14.62
C GLN A 150 5.85 0.58 13.90
N ASP A 151 5.46 -0.47 14.59
CA ASP A 151 4.82 -1.67 14.00
C ASP A 151 3.59 -1.31 13.16
N TRP A 152 2.73 -0.40 13.64
CA TRP A 152 1.56 0.05 12.89
C TRP A 152 1.94 0.75 11.58
N CYS A 153 3.04 1.50 11.56
CA CYS A 153 3.53 2.20 10.38
C CYS A 153 4.15 1.21 9.38
N LEU A 154 4.90 0.22 9.84
CA LEU A 154 5.49 -0.83 9.00
C LEU A 154 4.40 -1.66 8.34
N TYR A 155 3.35 -2.04 9.07
CA TYR A 155 2.21 -2.78 8.53
C TYR A 155 1.48 -1.99 7.42
N GLU A 156 1.18 -0.70 7.67
CA GLU A 156 0.53 0.14 6.68
C GLU A 156 1.43 0.45 5.46
N ARG A 157 2.74 0.57 5.69
CA ARG A 157 3.72 0.70 4.61
C ARG A 157 3.67 -0.49 3.66
N GLU A 158 3.73 -1.71 4.19
CA GLU A 158 3.64 -2.94 3.41
C GLU A 158 2.32 -3.03 2.64
N ARG A 159 1.20 -2.71 3.30
CA ARG A 159 -0.13 -2.69 2.67
C ARG A 159 -0.18 -1.71 1.48
N LEU A 160 0.28 -0.48 1.67
CA LEU A 160 0.26 0.56 0.63
C LEU A 160 1.25 0.24 -0.51
N GLN A 161 2.41 -0.33 -0.20
CA GLN A 161 3.36 -0.82 -1.18
C GLN A 161 2.75 -1.92 -2.07
N HIS A 162 2.03 -2.87 -1.47
CA HIS A 162 1.32 -3.90 -2.24
C HIS A 162 0.26 -3.30 -3.18
N LEU A 163 -0.52 -2.29 -2.75
CA LEU A 163 -1.45 -1.58 -3.63
C LEU A 163 -0.72 -0.88 -4.78
N TYR A 164 0.37 -0.18 -4.48
CA TYR A 164 1.19 0.50 -5.48
C TYR A 164 1.74 -0.47 -6.53
N LEU A 165 2.34 -1.59 -6.12
CA LEU A 165 2.86 -2.60 -7.04
C LEU A 165 1.76 -3.23 -7.91
N ALA A 166 0.56 -3.47 -7.34
CA ALA A 166 -0.59 -3.97 -8.09
C ALA A 166 -1.10 -2.96 -9.13
N MET A 167 -1.04 -1.65 -8.82
CA MET A 167 -1.39 -0.60 -9.78
C MET A 167 -0.37 -0.54 -10.93
N LEU A 168 0.92 -0.64 -10.62
CA LEU A 168 1.97 -0.69 -11.65
C LEU A 168 1.84 -1.92 -12.56
N ASP A 169 1.48 -3.08 -12.01
CA ASP A 169 1.19 -4.28 -12.79
C ASP A 169 0.05 -4.06 -13.80
N LYS A 170 -1.05 -3.40 -13.37
CA LYS A 170 -2.16 -3.06 -14.25
C LYS A 170 -1.75 -2.07 -15.34
N LEU A 171 -0.96 -1.05 -14.98
CA LEU A 171 -0.44 -0.08 -15.95
C LEU A 171 0.49 -0.73 -16.97
N MET A 172 1.33 -1.69 -16.57
CA MET A 172 2.13 -2.47 -17.51
C MET A 172 1.26 -3.25 -18.51
N ASP A 173 0.17 -3.91 -18.02
CA ASP A 173 -0.77 -4.64 -18.88
C ASP A 173 -1.45 -3.70 -19.88
N TYR A 174 -1.88 -2.52 -19.41
CA TYR A 174 -2.47 -1.48 -20.25
C TYR A 174 -1.50 -1.03 -21.34
N CYS A 175 -0.25 -0.71 -20.97
CA CYS A 175 0.77 -0.26 -21.91
C CYS A 175 1.12 -1.32 -22.96
N GLU A 176 1.17 -2.60 -22.58
CA GLU A 176 1.44 -3.70 -23.51
C GLU A 176 0.36 -3.79 -24.60
N VAL A 177 -0.91 -3.64 -24.24
CA VAL A 177 -2.05 -3.72 -25.19
C VAL A 177 -2.13 -2.49 -26.09
N HIS A 178 -1.80 -1.30 -25.55
CA HIS A 178 -1.94 -0.04 -26.29
C HIS A 178 -0.65 0.40 -27.02
N GLY A 179 0.40 -0.44 -27.02
CA GLY A 179 1.65 -0.14 -27.72
C GLY A 179 2.52 0.92 -27.02
N ALA A 180 2.20 1.34 -25.79
CA ALA A 180 2.96 2.29 -24.99
C ALA A 180 4.11 1.58 -24.28
N TYR A 181 4.98 0.92 -25.03
CA TYR A 181 5.98 0.00 -24.49
C TYR A 181 7.00 0.70 -23.57
N GLU A 182 7.41 1.92 -23.90
CA GLU A 182 8.37 2.68 -23.08
C GLU A 182 7.82 2.97 -21.68
N ASP A 183 6.56 3.39 -21.58
CA ASP A 183 5.90 3.61 -20.28
C ASP A 183 5.78 2.29 -19.49
N GLY A 184 5.44 1.20 -20.19
CA GLY A 184 5.38 -0.13 -19.59
C GLY A 184 6.72 -0.58 -19.03
N LEU A 185 7.85 -0.26 -19.69
CA LEU A 185 9.21 -0.53 -19.20
C LEU A 185 9.48 0.25 -17.91
N ILE A 186 9.09 1.53 -17.84
CA ILE A 186 9.26 2.36 -16.63
C ILE A 186 8.49 1.75 -15.44
N PHE A 187 7.25 1.32 -15.65
CA PHE A 187 6.47 0.69 -14.59
C PHE A 187 7.08 -0.64 -14.12
N GLY A 188 7.58 -1.45 -15.05
CA GLY A 188 8.25 -2.70 -14.72
C GLY A 188 9.55 -2.51 -13.93
N GLU A 189 10.36 -1.51 -14.28
CA GLU A 189 11.57 -1.17 -13.54
C GLU A 189 11.25 -0.67 -12.12
N ARG A 190 10.18 0.11 -11.95
CA ARG A 190 9.69 0.52 -10.62
C ARG A 190 9.27 -0.68 -9.77
N ILE A 191 8.61 -1.69 -10.35
CA ILE A 191 8.25 -2.92 -9.64
C ILE A 191 9.52 -3.65 -9.19
N LEU A 192 10.51 -3.84 -10.08
CA LEU A 192 11.76 -4.52 -9.75
C LEU A 192 12.66 -3.76 -8.78
N HIS A 193 12.41 -2.47 -8.57
CA HIS A 193 13.08 -1.72 -7.50
C HIS A 193 12.69 -2.23 -6.10
N TYR A 194 11.43 -2.67 -5.92
CA TYR A 194 10.93 -3.19 -4.65
C TYR A 194 11.06 -4.72 -4.52
N ASP A 195 10.93 -5.45 -5.64
CA ASP A 195 10.99 -6.91 -5.68
C ASP A 195 11.83 -7.34 -6.89
N ARG A 196 13.14 -7.46 -6.66
CA ARG A 196 14.14 -7.73 -7.71
C ARG A 196 14.03 -9.12 -8.30
N ALA A 197 13.53 -10.09 -7.53
CA ALA A 197 13.34 -11.48 -7.96
C ALA A 197 11.96 -11.77 -8.57
N ARG A 198 11.12 -10.74 -8.80
CA ARG A 198 9.77 -10.91 -9.35
C ARG A 198 9.80 -11.37 -10.80
N GLU A 199 9.91 -12.67 -10.98
CA GLU A 199 10.11 -13.32 -12.28
C GLU A 199 9.04 -12.95 -13.32
N ARG A 200 7.76 -12.83 -12.90
CA ARG A 200 6.68 -12.39 -13.80
C ARG A 200 6.97 -11.02 -14.41
N THR A 201 7.49 -10.08 -13.65
CA THR A 201 7.84 -8.74 -14.13
C THR A 201 9.03 -8.79 -15.09
N HIS A 202 10.06 -9.57 -14.80
CA HIS A 202 11.18 -9.78 -15.73
C HIS A 202 10.70 -10.32 -17.07
N ARG A 203 9.83 -11.34 -17.08
CA ARG A 203 9.27 -11.93 -18.29
C ARG A 203 8.49 -10.92 -19.13
N ARG A 204 7.69 -10.03 -18.47
CA ARG A 204 6.96 -8.98 -19.15
C ARG A 204 7.87 -7.90 -19.71
N LEU A 205 8.90 -7.49 -18.98
CA LEU A 205 9.93 -6.57 -19.48
C LEU A 205 10.64 -7.12 -20.70
N MET A 206 10.97 -8.41 -20.72
CA MET A 206 11.53 -9.06 -21.91
C MET A 206 10.63 -8.90 -23.13
N ARG A 207 9.31 -9.09 -22.96
CA ARG A 207 8.32 -8.92 -24.03
C ARG A 207 8.22 -7.46 -24.47
N LEU A 208 8.12 -6.52 -23.53
CA LEU A 208 8.03 -5.09 -23.83
C LEU A 208 9.27 -4.58 -24.59
N TYR A 209 10.49 -4.96 -24.16
CA TYR A 209 11.72 -4.64 -24.89
C TYR A 209 11.68 -5.18 -26.32
N TYR A 210 11.24 -6.43 -26.49
CA TYR A 210 11.15 -7.03 -27.83
C TYR A 210 10.13 -6.31 -28.71
N LEU A 211 8.93 -5.99 -28.18
CA LEU A 211 7.88 -5.27 -28.89
C LEU A 211 8.30 -3.82 -29.22
N ALA A 212 9.13 -3.20 -28.40
CA ALA A 212 9.77 -1.91 -28.69
C ALA A 212 10.91 -2.00 -29.72
N GLY A 213 11.21 -3.18 -30.27
CA GLY A 213 12.29 -3.41 -31.23
C GLY A 213 13.69 -3.59 -30.61
N ASP A 214 13.80 -3.56 -29.26
CA ASP A 214 15.08 -3.76 -28.57
C ASP A 214 15.25 -5.19 -28.07
N ARG A 215 15.45 -6.09 -29.05
CA ARG A 215 15.74 -7.51 -28.77
C ARG A 215 16.97 -7.71 -27.88
N THR A 216 17.96 -6.83 -28.00
CA THR A 216 19.19 -6.94 -27.20
C THR A 216 18.92 -6.74 -25.71
N SER A 217 18.16 -5.71 -25.36
CA SER A 217 17.74 -5.46 -23.97
C SER A 217 16.80 -6.54 -23.44
N ALA A 218 15.92 -7.09 -24.29
CA ALA A 218 15.08 -8.23 -23.92
C ALA A 218 15.93 -9.45 -23.47
N LEU A 219 16.98 -9.81 -24.24
CA LEU A 219 17.88 -10.91 -23.88
C LEU A 219 18.76 -10.61 -22.65
N ARG A 220 19.13 -9.33 -22.45
CA ARG A 220 19.84 -8.89 -21.23
C ARG A 220 18.93 -8.99 -19.99
N GLN A 221 17.64 -8.68 -20.15
CA GLN A 221 16.66 -8.76 -19.06
C GLN A 221 16.49 -10.19 -18.54
N TYR A 222 16.54 -11.21 -19.42
CA TYR A 222 16.58 -12.61 -19.01
C TYR A 222 17.79 -12.92 -18.12
N ARG A 223 18.98 -12.46 -18.51
CA ARG A 223 20.18 -12.67 -17.68
C ARG A 223 20.06 -12.02 -16.31
N LYS A 224 19.51 -10.80 -16.25
CA LYS A 224 19.21 -10.14 -14.96
C LYS A 224 18.25 -10.99 -14.13
N CYS A 225 17.19 -11.54 -14.73
CA CYS A 225 16.26 -12.42 -14.05
C CYS A 225 16.94 -13.64 -13.44
N VAL A 226 17.77 -14.36 -14.22
CA VAL A 226 18.53 -15.53 -13.75
C VAL A 226 19.40 -15.16 -12.54
N THR A 227 20.13 -14.04 -12.63
CA THR A 227 21.00 -13.58 -11.53
C THR A 227 20.20 -13.27 -10.28
N MET A 228 19.12 -12.50 -10.38
CA MET A 228 18.31 -12.11 -9.23
C MET A 228 17.62 -13.30 -8.56
N LEU A 229 17.06 -14.23 -9.35
CA LEU A 229 16.46 -15.46 -8.83
C LEU A 229 17.47 -16.33 -8.09
N LYS A 230 18.69 -16.43 -8.63
CA LYS A 230 19.76 -17.20 -8.00
C LYS A 230 20.26 -16.55 -6.71
N GLU A 231 20.45 -15.23 -6.71
CA GLU A 231 20.97 -14.49 -5.55
C GLU A 231 19.98 -14.44 -4.39
N GLU A 232 18.70 -14.21 -4.66
CA GLU A 232 17.69 -13.96 -3.61
C GLU A 232 16.93 -15.22 -3.17
N LEU A 233 16.73 -16.18 -4.09
CA LEU A 233 15.86 -17.35 -3.86
C LEU A 233 16.55 -18.68 -4.07
N ASP A 234 17.77 -18.68 -4.62
CA ASP A 234 18.54 -19.88 -5.00
C ASP A 234 17.78 -20.83 -5.97
N VAL A 235 16.99 -20.25 -6.90
CA VAL A 235 16.21 -21.01 -7.89
C VAL A 235 16.56 -20.62 -9.33
N GLU A 236 16.25 -21.54 -10.26
CA GLU A 236 16.32 -21.29 -11.70
C GLU A 236 15.00 -20.68 -12.22
N PRO A 237 15.02 -19.92 -13.35
CA PRO A 237 13.80 -19.42 -13.96
C PRO A 237 12.82 -20.53 -14.32
N ALA A 238 11.54 -20.24 -14.14
CA ALA A 238 10.43 -21.11 -14.53
C ALA A 238 10.44 -21.38 -16.04
N GLU A 239 9.86 -22.51 -16.45
CA GLU A 239 9.77 -22.91 -17.86
C GLU A 239 9.14 -21.83 -18.74
N SER A 240 8.08 -21.17 -18.25
CA SER A 240 7.41 -20.08 -18.96
C SER A 240 8.32 -18.89 -19.29
N THR A 241 9.31 -18.62 -18.45
CA THR A 241 10.29 -17.54 -18.67
C THR A 241 11.38 -17.99 -19.65
N ARG A 242 11.81 -19.24 -19.56
CA ARG A 242 12.74 -19.83 -20.53
C ARG A 242 12.15 -19.88 -21.92
N VAL A 243 10.88 -20.27 -22.06
CA VAL A 243 10.18 -20.29 -23.36
C VAL A 243 10.16 -18.90 -23.98
N VAL A 244 9.81 -17.86 -23.24
CA VAL A 244 9.83 -16.48 -23.76
C VAL A 244 11.23 -16.07 -24.20
N TYR A 245 12.26 -16.41 -23.43
CA TYR A 245 13.65 -16.16 -23.80
C TYR A 245 14.03 -16.84 -25.13
N GLU A 246 13.72 -18.14 -25.30
CA GLU A 246 14.04 -18.88 -26.53
C GLU A 246 13.28 -18.33 -27.74
N MET A 247 12.03 -17.89 -27.56
CA MET A 247 11.25 -17.26 -28.63
C MET A 247 11.85 -15.92 -29.07
N ILE A 248 12.26 -15.09 -28.14
CA ILE A 248 12.98 -13.84 -28.42
C ILE A 248 14.31 -14.13 -29.09
N ARG A 249 15.04 -15.17 -28.62
CA ARG A 249 16.29 -15.59 -29.20
C ARG A 249 16.15 -16.11 -30.63
N ALA A 250 15.04 -16.75 -30.95
CA ALA A 250 14.71 -17.24 -32.27
C ALA A 250 14.02 -16.18 -33.18
N ASP A 251 13.78 -14.98 -32.66
CA ASP A 251 13.05 -13.92 -33.35
C ASP A 251 11.62 -14.33 -33.80
N LYS A 252 10.92 -15.05 -32.91
CA LYS A 252 9.60 -15.68 -33.21
C LYS A 252 8.50 -15.26 -32.21
N LEU A 253 8.68 -14.18 -31.45
CA LEU A 253 7.70 -13.80 -30.43
C LEU A 253 6.39 -13.29 -31.03
N ASP A 254 6.41 -12.78 -32.27
CA ASP A 254 5.19 -12.30 -32.99
C ASP A 254 4.13 -13.39 -33.19
N SER A 255 4.54 -14.68 -33.13
CA SER A 255 3.61 -15.80 -33.18
C SER A 255 2.75 -15.99 -31.91
N LEU A 256 3.08 -15.29 -30.79
CA LEU A 256 2.30 -15.31 -29.53
C LEU A 256 1.31 -14.13 -29.41
N THR A 257 1.34 -13.16 -30.33
CA THR A 257 0.39 -12.05 -30.33
C THR A 257 -0.97 -12.41 -30.91
N GLN A 258 -1.11 -13.60 -31.52
CA GLN A 258 -2.42 -14.17 -31.79
C GLN A 258 -2.95 -14.84 -30.52
N PRO A 259 -4.11 -14.47 -29.99
CA PRO A 259 -4.71 -15.13 -28.85
C PRO A 259 -5.02 -16.58 -29.23
N THR A 260 -4.16 -17.51 -28.83
CA THR A 260 -4.50 -18.92 -28.86
C THR A 260 -5.60 -19.11 -27.82
N GLN A 261 -6.83 -19.39 -28.27
CA GLN A 261 -8.01 -19.69 -27.44
C GLN A 261 -7.78 -20.81 -26.39
N ALA A 262 -6.61 -21.44 -26.40
CA ALA A 262 -6.23 -22.51 -25.47
C ALA A 262 -5.66 -22.00 -24.12
N ASP A 263 -5.18 -20.75 -24.02
CA ASP A 263 -4.57 -20.23 -22.78
C ASP A 263 -5.60 -19.50 -21.87
N GLU A 264 -6.72 -19.03 -22.44
CA GLU A 264 -7.78 -18.38 -21.66
C GLU A 264 -8.50 -19.34 -20.71
N THR A 265 -8.59 -20.63 -21.07
CA THR A 265 -9.25 -21.64 -20.21
C THR A 265 -8.34 -22.20 -19.12
N ARG A 266 -7.01 -22.06 -19.24
CA ARG A 266 -6.07 -22.52 -18.20
C ARG A 266 -5.68 -21.42 -17.20
N SER A 267 -5.53 -20.18 -17.65
CA SER A 267 -5.11 -19.05 -16.79
C SER A 267 -6.19 -18.65 -15.80
N THR A 268 -7.48 -18.68 -16.19
CA THR A 268 -8.58 -18.25 -15.33
C THR A 268 -8.96 -19.26 -14.24
N LYS A 269 -8.59 -20.55 -14.39
CA LYS A 269 -8.88 -21.58 -13.36
C LYS A 269 -7.76 -21.77 -12.35
N THR A 270 -6.50 -21.58 -12.76
CA THR A 270 -5.34 -21.90 -11.88
C THR A 270 -4.90 -20.71 -11.01
N GLU A 271 -5.13 -19.45 -11.43
CA GLU A 271 -4.74 -18.27 -10.63
C GLU A 271 -5.82 -17.79 -9.64
N LYS A 272 -7.09 -18.15 -9.86
CA LYS A 272 -8.17 -17.79 -8.92
C LYS A 272 -8.30 -18.74 -7.73
N GLU A 273 -7.87 -20.00 -7.85
CA GLU A 273 -7.91 -20.97 -6.77
C GLU A 273 -6.92 -20.69 -5.64
N PRO A 274 -5.61 -20.42 -5.90
CA PRO A 274 -4.68 -20.14 -4.80
C PRO A 274 -4.97 -18.82 -4.09
N LEU A 275 -5.38 -17.78 -4.79
CA LEU A 275 -5.77 -16.50 -4.17
C LEU A 275 -7.07 -16.62 -3.36
N ARG A 276 -8.06 -17.36 -3.84
CA ARG A 276 -9.27 -17.66 -3.06
C ARG A 276 -8.96 -18.55 -1.86
N ALA A 277 -8.06 -19.51 -1.99
CA ALA A 277 -7.61 -20.35 -0.89
C ALA A 277 -6.83 -19.55 0.15
N VAL A 278 -5.94 -18.65 -0.26
CA VAL A 278 -5.21 -17.74 0.64
C VAL A 278 -6.17 -16.75 1.31
N PHE A 279 -7.11 -16.16 0.58
CA PHE A 279 -8.14 -15.28 1.16
C PHE A 279 -9.06 -16.03 2.14
N SER A 280 -9.44 -17.26 1.81
CA SER A 280 -10.22 -18.15 2.69
C SER A 280 -9.44 -18.50 3.95
N HIS A 281 -8.14 -18.82 3.82
CA HIS A 281 -7.25 -19.10 4.95
C HIS A 281 -7.02 -17.87 5.83
N MET A 282 -6.76 -16.69 5.23
CA MET A 282 -6.63 -15.43 5.98
C MET A 282 -7.94 -15.06 6.71
N SER A 283 -9.09 -15.24 6.06
CA SER A 283 -10.40 -15.01 6.71
C SER A 283 -10.67 -16.00 7.85
N ALA A 284 -10.29 -17.27 7.68
CA ALA A 284 -10.39 -18.28 8.73
C ALA A 284 -9.45 -17.96 9.90
N PHE A 285 -8.21 -17.59 9.62
CA PHE A 285 -7.22 -17.19 10.62
C PHE A 285 -7.61 -15.92 11.38
N HIS A 286 -8.19 -14.93 10.69
CA HIS A 286 -8.73 -13.73 11.33
C HIS A 286 -9.90 -14.05 12.27
N LYS A 287 -10.74 -15.01 11.88
CA LYS A 287 -11.86 -15.48 12.70
C LYS A 287 -11.39 -16.24 13.95
N GLU A 288 -10.33 -17.05 13.82
CA GLU A 288 -9.70 -17.74 14.95
C GLU A 288 -9.02 -16.76 15.91
N LEU A 289 -8.26 -15.78 15.39
CA LEU A 289 -7.66 -14.71 16.21
C LEU A 289 -8.73 -13.93 16.99
N SER A 290 -9.84 -13.58 16.35
CA SER A 290 -10.97 -12.92 17.02
C SER A 290 -11.59 -13.78 18.11
N GLN A 291 -11.64 -15.10 17.93
CA GLN A 291 -12.13 -16.03 18.97
C GLN A 291 -11.15 -16.16 20.14
N ILE A 292 -9.86 -16.23 19.85
CA ILE A 292 -8.80 -16.26 20.88
C ILE A 292 -8.80 -14.96 21.70
N GLN A 293 -8.92 -13.81 21.06
CA GLN A 293 -9.03 -12.52 21.74
C GLN A 293 -10.27 -12.42 22.64
N LYS A 294 -11.42 -12.96 22.19
CA LYS A 294 -12.63 -13.02 23.02
C LYS A 294 -12.47 -13.95 24.24
N ARG A 295 -11.81 -15.10 24.08
CA ARG A 295 -11.51 -16.02 25.19
C ARG A 295 -10.55 -15.39 26.18
N LEU A 296 -9.46 -14.80 25.71
CA LEU A 296 -8.51 -14.08 26.56
C LEU A 296 -9.19 -12.96 27.36
N ALA A 297 -10.04 -12.16 26.73
CA ALA A 297 -10.81 -11.11 27.41
C ALA A 297 -11.80 -11.66 28.43
N GLN A 298 -12.32 -12.86 28.21
CA GLN A 298 -13.22 -13.54 29.14
C GLN A 298 -12.45 -14.12 30.33
N ASP A 299 -11.31 -14.74 30.08
CA ASP A 299 -10.41 -15.27 31.12
C ASP A 299 -9.83 -14.16 32.00
N MET A 300 -9.44 -13.03 31.40
CA MET A 300 -9.02 -11.83 32.11
C MET A 300 -10.12 -11.28 33.04
N ARG A 301 -11.38 -11.29 32.61
CA ARG A 301 -12.51 -10.86 33.46
C ARG A 301 -12.75 -11.82 34.61
N VAL A 302 -12.56 -13.13 34.41
CA VAL A 302 -12.66 -14.15 35.47
C VAL A 302 -11.55 -13.95 36.50
N ILE A 303 -10.31 -13.78 36.03
CA ILE A 303 -9.15 -13.51 36.91
C ILE A 303 -9.34 -12.22 37.71
N GLN A 304 -9.80 -11.11 37.07
CA GLN A 304 -10.08 -9.86 37.77
C GLN A 304 -11.20 -9.96 38.79
N ARG A 305 -12.21 -10.83 38.58
CA ARG A 305 -13.27 -11.10 39.56
C ARG A 305 -12.77 -11.92 40.71
N THR A 306 -11.88 -12.89 40.47
CA THR A 306 -11.28 -13.72 41.51
C THR A 306 -10.31 -12.92 42.41
N ILE A 307 -9.59 -11.96 41.82
CA ILE A 307 -8.67 -11.07 42.58
C ILE A 307 -9.42 -9.98 43.37
N LYS A 308 -10.63 -9.57 42.91
CA LYS A 308 -11.44 -8.55 43.60
C LYS A 308 -12.50 -9.11 44.54
N GLY A 309 -12.56 -10.43 44.70
CA GLY A 309 -13.57 -11.14 45.46
C GLY A 309 -13.08 -11.76 46.77
N ASP A 310 -11.91 -11.34 47.25
CA ASP A 310 -11.42 -11.57 48.63
C ASP A 310 -11.27 -10.23 49.37
#